data_357d73536e5e692530cbaf38c90e75f3
#
_entry.id   357d73536e5e692530cbaf38c90e75f3
#
_cell.length_a   1.000
_cell.length_b   1.000
_cell.length_c   1.000
_cell.angle_alpha   90.00
_cell.angle_beta   90.00
_cell.angle_gamma   90.00
#
_symmetry.space_group_name_H-M   'P 1'
#
loop_
_entity.id
_entity.type
_entity.pdbx_description
1 polymer ?
#
loop_
_entity_poly.entity_id
_entity_poly.type
_entity_poly.pdbx_seq_one_letter_code
_entity_poly.pdbx_strand_id
1 'polypeptide(L)'
;MKKSVVVLLIVIYAAAIVFVNFFGMEFLAFNEVVYTESVECINSDMIEHSTGEYKYAVVKYTPGVTYTIEHKVYPENATNKNVTYIYDENSIMSISPLGIVTFNEPTKRITDFTIIIRTMDGKDRETKIMLSLRKV
;
A
#
# COMPACT_ATOMS: atom_id res chain seq x y z
N MET A 1 -5.12 -4.80 -63.02
CA MET A 1 -4.15 -4.97 -61.94
C MET A 1 -3.30 -6.18 -62.17
N LYS A 2 -2.02 -6.03 -62.07
CA LYS A 2 -1.11 -7.17 -62.17
C LYS A 2 -1.31 -8.09 -60.96
N LYS A 3 -1.36 -9.41 -61.18
CA LYS A 3 -1.54 -10.41 -60.11
C LYS A 3 -0.51 -10.27 -58.98
N SER A 4 0.71 -9.85 -59.32
CA SER A 4 1.78 -9.61 -58.32
C SER A 4 1.45 -8.48 -57.34
N VAL A 5 0.77 -7.45 -57.76
CA VAL A 5 0.37 -6.32 -56.86
C VAL A 5 -0.72 -6.76 -55.90
N VAL A 6 -1.66 -7.56 -56.34
CA VAL A 6 -2.73 -8.10 -55.49
C VAL A 6 -2.16 -9.03 -54.43
N VAL A 7 -1.21 -9.91 -54.81
CA VAL A 7 -0.53 -10.80 -53.85
C VAL A 7 0.25 -9.98 -52.81
N LEU A 8 0.97 -8.94 -53.23
CA LEU A 8 1.70 -8.07 -52.32
C LEU A 8 0.79 -7.38 -51.29
N LEU A 9 -0.37 -6.87 -51.75
CA LEU A 9 -1.36 -6.25 -50.85
C LEU A 9 -1.93 -7.23 -49.82
N ILE A 10 -2.19 -8.47 -50.24
CA ILE A 10 -2.68 -9.52 -49.32
C ILE A 10 -1.62 -9.86 -48.26
N VAL A 11 -0.35 -9.95 -48.65
CA VAL A 11 0.75 -10.23 -47.71
C VAL A 11 0.92 -9.10 -46.72
N ILE A 12 0.87 -7.85 -47.15
CA ILE A 12 0.96 -6.68 -46.25
C ILE A 12 -0.22 -6.66 -45.27
N TYR A 13 -1.43 -6.94 -45.73
CA TYR A 13 -2.63 -6.98 -44.90
C TYR A 13 -2.56 -8.10 -43.84
N ALA A 14 -2.14 -9.30 -44.23
CA ALA A 14 -1.95 -10.42 -43.33
C ALA A 14 -0.87 -10.12 -42.26
N ALA A 15 0.25 -9.52 -42.67
CA ALA A 15 1.30 -9.11 -41.74
C ALA A 15 0.83 -8.06 -40.74
N ALA A 16 0.01 -7.10 -41.17
CA ALA A 16 -0.59 -6.09 -40.30
C ALA A 16 -1.53 -6.70 -39.27
N ILE A 17 -2.33 -7.68 -39.60
CA ILE A 17 -3.24 -8.39 -38.69
C ILE A 17 -2.42 -9.14 -37.61
N VAL A 18 -1.40 -9.87 -38.03
CA VAL A 18 -0.51 -10.59 -37.06
C VAL A 18 0.17 -9.62 -36.13
N PHE A 19 0.68 -8.52 -36.64
CA PHE A 19 1.34 -7.49 -35.84
C PHE A 19 0.40 -6.89 -34.80
N VAL A 20 -0.80 -6.49 -35.18
CA VAL A 20 -1.79 -5.91 -34.24
C VAL A 20 -2.20 -6.91 -33.16
N ASN A 21 -2.44 -8.16 -33.50
CA ASN A 21 -2.81 -9.19 -32.56
C ASN A 21 -1.69 -9.48 -31.56
N PHE A 22 -0.45 -9.54 -32.01
CA PHE A 22 0.68 -9.85 -31.17
C PHE A 22 1.04 -8.70 -30.22
N PHE A 23 1.18 -7.48 -30.73
CA PHE A 23 1.53 -6.31 -29.93
C PHE A 23 0.33 -5.73 -29.17
N GLY A 24 -0.87 -5.85 -29.71
CA GLY A 24 -2.09 -5.41 -29.04
C GLY A 24 -2.38 -6.18 -27.74
N MET A 25 -2.08 -7.48 -27.70
CA MET A 25 -2.24 -8.28 -26.49
C MET A 25 -1.24 -7.91 -25.41
N GLU A 26 0.01 -7.67 -25.75
CA GLU A 26 1.01 -7.18 -24.79
C GLU A 26 0.65 -5.79 -24.25
N PHE A 27 0.17 -4.90 -25.10
CA PHE A 27 -0.24 -3.55 -24.71
C PHE A 27 -1.42 -3.57 -23.74
N LEU A 28 -2.39 -4.45 -23.92
CA LEU A 28 -3.52 -4.61 -23.01
C LEU A 28 -3.08 -5.17 -21.67
N ALA A 29 -2.12 -6.08 -21.63
CA ALA A 29 -1.57 -6.62 -20.40
C ALA A 29 -0.83 -5.55 -19.57
N PHE A 30 -0.15 -4.59 -20.21
CA PHE A 30 0.52 -3.48 -19.55
C PHE A 30 -0.42 -2.47 -18.89
N ASN A 31 -1.66 -2.38 -19.35
CA ASN A 31 -2.66 -1.43 -18.85
C ASN A 31 -3.62 -2.05 -17.83
N GLU A 32 -3.42 -3.31 -17.46
CA GLU A 32 -4.24 -3.95 -16.45
C GLU A 32 -3.92 -3.36 -15.07
N VAL A 33 -4.93 -2.81 -14.42
CA VAL A 33 -4.82 -2.29 -13.07
C VAL A 33 -5.17 -3.40 -12.09
N VAL A 34 -4.23 -3.73 -11.20
CA VAL A 34 -4.44 -4.67 -10.12
C VAL A 34 -4.75 -3.89 -8.85
N TYR A 35 -5.98 -3.99 -8.38
CA TYR A 35 -6.41 -3.31 -7.17
C TYR A 35 -5.99 -4.07 -5.91
N THR A 36 -5.86 -3.32 -4.82
CA THR A 36 -5.56 -3.88 -3.51
C THR A 36 -6.76 -4.66 -2.96
N GLU A 37 -6.49 -5.80 -2.34
CA GLU A 37 -7.49 -6.63 -1.66
C GLU A 37 -7.40 -6.47 -0.14
N SER A 38 -6.20 -6.28 0.37
CA SER A 38 -5.95 -6.10 1.80
C SER A 38 -4.64 -5.37 2.07
N VAL A 39 -4.53 -4.82 3.26
CA VAL A 39 -3.29 -4.25 3.80
C VAL A 39 -3.07 -4.79 5.21
N GLU A 40 -1.83 -5.06 5.56
CA GLU A 40 -1.45 -5.64 6.84
C GLU A 40 -0.25 -4.88 7.43
N CYS A 41 -0.24 -4.72 8.74
CA CYS A 41 0.94 -4.27 9.48
C CYS A 41 1.82 -5.49 9.77
N ILE A 42 3.08 -5.45 9.34
CA ILE A 42 4.01 -6.60 9.42
C ILE A 42 5.12 -6.43 10.46
N ASN A 43 5.04 -5.42 11.31
CA ASN A 43 6.01 -5.23 12.39
C ASN A 43 6.09 -6.47 13.28
N SER A 44 7.28 -7.00 13.48
CA SER A 44 7.51 -8.23 14.24
C SER A 44 7.26 -8.06 15.76
N ASP A 45 7.37 -6.84 16.26
CA ASP A 45 7.15 -6.49 17.67
C ASP A 45 5.68 -6.24 18.01
N MET A 46 4.81 -6.19 17.02
CA MET A 46 3.37 -6.05 17.22
C MET A 46 2.72 -7.37 17.59
N ILE A 47 1.81 -7.30 18.55
CA ILE A 47 1.05 -8.43 19.07
C ILE A 47 -0.42 -8.23 18.69
N GLU A 48 -1.07 -9.30 18.23
CA GLU A 48 -2.49 -9.28 17.96
C GLU A 48 -3.28 -9.20 19.27
N HIS A 49 -4.25 -8.25 19.31
CA HIS A 49 -5.13 -8.12 20.47
C HIS A 49 -6.00 -9.38 20.63
N SER A 50 -6.40 -9.70 21.85
CA SER A 50 -7.20 -10.90 22.17
C SER A 50 -8.52 -10.99 21.40
N THR A 51 -9.08 -9.86 20.97
CA THR A 51 -10.29 -9.82 20.11
C THR A 51 -10.01 -10.08 18.63
N GLY A 52 -8.73 -10.05 18.20
CA GLY A 52 -8.34 -10.17 16.80
C GLY A 52 -8.63 -8.96 15.92
N GLU A 53 -9.14 -7.87 16.48
CA GLU A 53 -9.57 -6.69 15.71
C GLU A 53 -8.41 -5.78 15.29
N TYR A 54 -7.31 -5.79 16.03
CA TYR A 54 -6.15 -4.95 15.76
C TYR A 54 -4.87 -5.55 16.37
N LYS A 55 -3.74 -5.07 15.87
CA LYS A 55 -2.42 -5.33 16.44
C LYS A 55 -1.97 -4.12 17.25
N TYR A 56 -1.17 -4.35 18.27
CA TYR A 56 -0.64 -3.27 19.10
C TYR A 56 0.85 -3.47 19.44
N ALA A 57 1.53 -2.36 19.70
CA ALA A 57 2.88 -2.34 20.24
C ALA A 57 2.97 -1.35 21.39
N VAL A 58 3.85 -1.64 22.33
CA VAL A 58 4.16 -0.77 23.46
C VAL A 58 5.46 -0.05 23.18
N VAL A 59 5.43 1.28 23.22
CA VAL A 59 6.59 2.14 23.00
C VAL A 59 6.94 2.83 24.33
N LYS A 60 8.17 2.64 24.77
CA LYS A 60 8.69 3.34 25.93
C LYS A 60 9.19 4.71 25.52
N TYR A 61 8.66 5.76 26.12
CA TYR A 61 9.07 7.11 25.80
C TYR A 61 10.49 7.40 26.29
N THR A 62 11.32 7.86 25.35
CA THR A 62 12.60 8.51 25.60
C THR A 62 12.71 9.71 24.66
N PRO A 63 13.42 10.79 25.01
CA PRO A 63 13.57 11.93 24.11
C PRO A 63 14.12 11.51 22.75
N GLY A 64 13.41 11.88 21.67
CA GLY A 64 13.77 11.51 20.32
C GLY A 64 13.35 10.09 19.86
N VAL A 65 12.56 9.38 20.65
CA VAL A 65 12.08 8.04 20.28
C VAL A 65 11.20 8.11 19.04
N THR A 66 11.42 7.18 18.14
CA THR A 66 10.60 6.99 16.93
C THR A 66 10.15 5.54 16.81
N TYR A 67 9.07 5.33 16.07
CA TYR A 67 8.57 4.00 15.73
C TYR A 67 8.27 3.96 14.26
N THR A 68 8.82 2.99 13.55
CA THR A 68 8.58 2.82 12.10
C THR A 68 7.50 1.78 11.88
N ILE A 69 6.41 2.18 11.23
CA ILE A 69 5.34 1.27 10.83
C ILE A 69 5.74 0.59 9.53
N GLU A 70 5.74 -0.73 9.53
CA GLU A 70 5.96 -1.54 8.35
C GLU A 70 4.63 -2.14 7.89
N HIS A 71 4.33 -2.03 6.60
CA HIS A 71 3.09 -2.55 6.05
C HIS A 71 3.35 -3.39 4.80
N LYS A 72 2.40 -4.24 4.48
CA LYS A 72 2.37 -5.01 3.24
C LYS A 72 0.98 -4.94 2.64
N VAL A 73 0.93 -4.68 1.34
CA VAL A 73 -0.31 -4.62 0.56
C VAL A 73 -0.43 -5.90 -0.27
N TYR A 74 -1.61 -6.47 -0.31
CA TYR A 74 -1.91 -7.66 -1.08
C TYR A 74 -2.93 -7.36 -2.19
N PRO A 75 -2.82 -7.96 -3.36
CA PRO A 75 -1.75 -8.87 -3.78
C PRO A 75 -0.40 -8.15 -3.97
N GLU A 76 0.70 -8.89 -3.99
CA GLU A 76 2.06 -8.33 -4.14
C GLU A 76 2.26 -7.58 -5.46
N ASN A 77 1.49 -7.93 -6.49
CA ASN A 77 1.51 -7.28 -7.79
C ASN A 77 0.51 -6.12 -7.92
N ALA A 78 -0.05 -5.63 -6.83
CA ALA A 78 -0.94 -4.47 -6.86
C ALA A 78 -0.27 -3.28 -7.56
N THR A 79 -1.01 -2.61 -8.42
CA THR A 79 -0.51 -1.50 -9.24
C THR A 79 -0.11 -0.30 -8.40
N ASN A 80 -0.94 0.04 -7.40
CA ASN A 80 -0.66 1.09 -6.44
C ASN A 80 -0.59 0.50 -5.04
N LYS A 81 0.60 0.48 -4.46
CA LYS A 81 0.87 -0.04 -3.11
C LYS A 81 1.00 1.05 -2.06
N ASN A 82 0.73 2.29 -2.42
CA ASN A 82 0.80 3.41 -1.50
C ASN A 82 -0.32 3.34 -0.45
N VAL A 83 0.01 3.76 0.75
CA VAL A 83 -0.92 3.83 1.86
C VAL A 83 -0.88 5.20 2.51
N THR A 84 -1.96 5.54 3.19
CA THR A 84 -2.04 6.70 4.07
C THR A 84 -2.31 6.26 5.49
N TYR A 85 -1.84 7.05 6.45
CA TYR A 85 -2.04 6.80 7.87
C TYR A 85 -3.08 7.77 8.40
N ILE A 86 -4.13 7.25 9.01
CA ILE A 86 -5.23 8.03 9.57
C ILE A 86 -5.17 7.91 11.08
N TYR A 87 -5.05 9.03 11.75
CA TYR A 87 -4.97 9.12 13.21
C TYR A 87 -5.50 10.46 13.68
N ASP A 88 -5.87 10.52 14.95
CA ASP A 88 -6.27 11.79 15.57
C ASP A 88 -5.05 12.67 15.76
N GLU A 89 -5.08 13.87 15.18
CA GLU A 89 -4.01 14.83 15.36
C GLU A 89 -3.93 15.29 16.82
N ASN A 90 -2.72 15.27 17.37
CA ASN A 90 -2.44 15.71 18.73
C ASN A 90 -1.01 16.24 18.82
N SER A 91 -0.68 16.87 19.94
CA SER A 91 0.64 17.45 20.16
C SER A 91 1.72 16.42 20.54
N ILE A 92 1.33 15.17 20.82
CA ILE A 92 2.23 14.13 21.32
C ILE A 92 2.77 13.26 20.21
N MET A 93 1.94 12.94 19.21
CA MET A 93 2.29 12.01 18.15
C MET A 93 2.10 12.65 16.76
N SER A 94 3.03 12.37 15.87
CA SER A 94 2.90 12.67 14.43
C SER A 94 3.45 11.51 13.60
N ILE A 95 2.88 11.30 12.43
CA ILE A 95 3.28 10.22 11.51
C ILE A 95 3.65 10.83 10.16
N SER A 96 4.87 10.53 9.69
CA SER A 96 5.31 10.94 8.36
C SER A 96 4.65 10.07 7.26
N PRO A 97 4.61 10.54 6.00
CA PRO A 97 4.13 9.71 4.89
C PRO A 97 4.89 8.39 4.70
N LEU A 98 6.10 8.29 5.23
CA LEU A 98 6.93 7.07 5.19
C LEU A 98 6.62 6.09 6.33
N GLY A 99 5.66 6.40 7.20
CA GLY A 99 5.30 5.57 8.34
C GLY A 99 6.19 5.71 9.57
N ILE A 100 6.97 6.79 9.65
CA ILE A 100 7.80 7.07 10.81
C ILE A 100 6.97 7.87 11.81
N VAL A 101 6.75 7.27 12.98
CA VAL A 101 6.01 7.88 14.08
C VAL A 101 6.99 8.58 15.01
N THR A 102 6.74 9.86 15.25
CA THR A 102 7.55 10.70 16.16
C THR A 102 6.71 11.06 17.39
N PHE A 103 7.31 10.97 18.56
CA PHE A 103 6.63 11.27 19.82
C PHE A 103 7.26 12.47 20.53
N ASN A 104 6.41 13.31 21.08
CA ASN A 104 6.76 14.33 22.06
C ASN A 104 6.46 13.81 23.48
N GLU A 105 6.96 14.49 24.50
CA GLU A 105 6.75 14.08 25.88
C GLU A 105 5.26 13.94 26.23
N PRO A 106 4.79 12.76 26.66
CA PRO A 106 3.41 12.57 27.04
C PRO A 106 3.15 13.16 28.43
N THR A 107 1.92 13.64 28.64
CA THR A 107 1.47 14.18 29.94
C THR A 107 0.98 13.09 30.86
N LYS A 108 0.56 11.96 30.32
CA LYS A 108 0.04 10.81 31.06
C LYS A 108 1.07 9.68 31.10
N ARG A 109 0.95 8.80 32.07
CA ARG A 109 1.81 7.63 32.21
C ARG A 109 1.62 6.63 31.07
N ILE A 110 0.39 6.49 30.60
CA ILE A 110 0.02 5.62 29.47
C ILE A 110 -0.85 6.44 28.53
N THR A 111 -0.47 6.47 27.26
CA THR A 111 -1.26 7.11 26.19
C THR A 111 -1.37 6.14 25.02
N ASP A 112 -2.60 5.80 24.64
CA ASP A 112 -2.88 4.90 23.55
C ASP A 112 -3.29 5.68 22.30
N PHE A 113 -2.72 5.32 21.16
CA PHE A 113 -3.01 5.91 19.87
C PHE A 113 -3.54 4.86 18.92
N THR A 114 -4.65 5.15 18.28
CA THR A 114 -5.22 4.31 17.21
C THR A 114 -4.81 4.87 15.86
N ILE A 115 -4.28 4.02 15.00
CA ILE A 115 -3.82 4.37 13.66
C ILE A 115 -4.48 3.42 12.68
N ILE A 116 -5.04 3.97 11.60
CA ILE A 116 -5.60 3.21 10.48
C ILE A 116 -4.65 3.35 9.30
N ILE A 117 -4.22 2.23 8.75
CA ILE A 117 -3.44 2.17 7.50
C ILE A 117 -4.44 1.91 6.39
N ARG A 118 -4.56 2.85 5.44
CA ARG A 118 -5.53 2.77 4.33
C ARG A 118 -4.80 2.77 3.00
N THR A 119 -5.22 1.91 2.08
CA THR A 119 -4.71 1.90 0.71
C THR A 119 -5.20 3.11 -0.09
N MET A 120 -4.40 3.56 -1.06
CA MET A 120 -4.65 4.79 -1.82
C MET A 120 -5.08 4.55 -3.27
N ASP A 121 -5.49 3.34 -3.62
CA ASP A 121 -5.92 2.97 -4.98
C ASP A 121 -7.41 3.14 -5.26
N GLY A 122 -8.14 3.75 -4.32
CA GLY A 122 -9.59 3.95 -4.41
C GLY A 122 -10.44 2.82 -3.84
N LYS A 123 -9.84 1.70 -3.43
CA LYS A 123 -10.55 0.58 -2.79
C LYS A 123 -10.68 0.74 -1.27
N ASP A 124 -9.94 1.67 -0.68
CA ASP A 124 -9.98 2.02 0.74
C ASP A 124 -9.90 0.80 1.67
N ARG A 125 -8.97 -0.10 1.38
CA ARG A 125 -8.67 -1.23 2.26
C ARG A 125 -7.94 -0.72 3.49
N GLU A 126 -8.34 -1.18 4.65
CA GLU A 126 -7.85 -0.66 5.93
C GLU A 126 -7.40 -1.77 6.87
N THR A 127 -6.40 -1.44 7.68
CA THR A 127 -6.06 -2.21 8.87
C THR A 127 -5.83 -1.27 10.04
N LYS A 128 -6.24 -1.69 11.23
CA LYS A 128 -6.14 -0.90 12.45
C LYS A 128 -4.98 -1.40 13.29
N ILE A 129 -4.18 -0.46 13.78
CA ILE A 129 -3.13 -0.73 14.75
C ILE A 129 -3.24 0.24 15.94
N MET A 130 -2.67 -0.15 17.06
CA MET A 130 -2.61 0.69 18.26
C MET A 130 -1.15 0.78 18.73
N LEU A 131 -0.72 1.99 19.07
CA LEU A 131 0.55 2.23 19.76
C LEU A 131 0.25 2.70 21.17
N SER A 132 0.80 2.02 22.15
CA SER A 132 0.71 2.40 23.56
C SER A 132 2.03 3.05 23.98
N LEU A 133 2.00 4.37 24.19
CA LEU A 133 3.16 5.14 24.63
C LEU A 133 3.20 5.14 26.15
N ARG A 134 4.31 4.69 26.70
CA ARG A 134 4.51 4.62 28.15
C ARG A 134 5.60 5.57 28.60
N LYS A 135 5.25 6.45 29.51
CA LYS A 135 6.19 7.33 30.19
C LYS A 135 6.83 6.57 31.37
N VAL A 136 8.13 6.64 31.42
CA VAL A 136 8.93 6.00 32.50
C VAL A 136 9.06 6.91 33.71
#